data_ca456be4a1d453d5e81ed5412ea8a2bd
#
_entry.id   ca456be4a1d453d5e81ed5412ea8a2bd
#
_cell.length_a   1.000
_cell.length_b   1.000
_cell.length_c   1.000
_cell.angle_alpha   90.00
_cell.angle_beta   90.00
_cell.angle_gamma   90.00
#
_symmetry.space_group_name_H-M   'P 1'
#
loop_
_entity.id
_entity.type
_entity.pdbx_description
1 polymer ?
#
loop_
_entity_poly.entity_id
_entity_poly.type
_entity_poly.pdbx_seq_one_letter_code
_entity_poly.pdbx_strand_id
1 'polypeptide(L)'
;LIGKENKDWIVDTDITSLQQAMEAGEISSAELVAMYVERIEKLNNRINAVLEINPDALYIAQQLDEERRKQGSRGPMHGIPILLKDNIDTGDSMHTSAGSLALAESCAAEDAFIAAKLREAGAVLLGKVNMTEWANFMSGPMPSGYSSRGGQVLNPYGPGTFEVGGSSSGSGAATAASFAAAAVGTETSGSIVNPAHHNSLVGLKPTVGLLSRSGIIPISHSQDTPGPMTRTVTDAALLLGAMTGVDARDPLSRASEGRYQQDYTAFLDADSLRGARIGIPRWFYQDLSGEARRIAESAVNVLREQGAIVIDPVSLPCEQAEWNYEVLRYEFKKDLNDYLSKLDASVPVHSLQEIIAFNEEHAARALVYGQNTLIWSEETSGTLTEEAYLANLAKYQELTRAGGIDHVLAEHSLDALLFPGDEGYDIAARAGYPLLIVPAGYTKDGPMGVMFAAGAYSEGKLLGLAYAFEQATKVRRPPMMA
;
A
#
# COMPACT_ATOMS: atom_id res chain seq x y z
N LEU A 1 18.33 2.47 27.57
CA LEU A 1 18.93 3.79 27.34
C LEU A 1 19.24 3.92 25.85
N ILE A 2 18.39 4.66 25.15
CA ILE A 2 18.63 5.04 23.76
C ILE A 2 19.78 6.05 23.82
N GLY A 3 20.99 5.62 23.48
CA GLY A 3 22.09 6.56 23.36
C GLY A 3 21.80 7.49 22.18
N LYS A 4 21.70 8.80 22.40
CA LYS A 4 21.59 9.83 21.33
C LYS A 4 22.72 9.71 20.28
N GLU A 5 23.73 8.91 20.55
CA GLU A 5 24.87 8.63 19.68
C GLU A 5 24.63 7.44 18.73
N ASN A 6 23.60 6.60 18.96
CA ASN A 6 23.31 5.46 18.10
C ASN A 6 22.24 5.83 17.05
N LYS A 7 22.67 6.36 15.90
CA LYS A 7 21.80 6.73 14.77
C LYS A 7 21.10 5.54 14.11
N ASP A 8 21.57 4.32 14.36
CA ASP A 8 20.94 3.10 13.84
C ASP A 8 19.76 2.62 14.68
N TRP A 9 19.47 3.29 15.81
CA TRP A 9 18.34 2.94 16.66
C TRP A 9 16.98 2.98 15.92
N ILE A 10 16.81 3.87 14.93
CA ILE A 10 15.57 3.96 14.13
C ILE A 10 15.39 2.79 13.16
N VAL A 11 16.42 1.96 12.95
CA VAL A 11 16.34 0.82 12.03
C VAL A 11 15.44 -0.24 12.62
N ASP A 12 14.37 -0.58 11.88
CA ASP A 12 13.32 -1.53 12.28
C ASP A 12 12.59 -1.22 13.60
N THR A 13 12.74 0.00 14.15
CA THR A 13 11.96 0.41 15.33
C THR A 13 10.51 0.66 14.94
N ASP A 14 9.59 0.02 15.66
CA ASP A 14 8.14 0.16 15.44
C ASP A 14 7.57 1.44 16.07
N ILE A 15 6.34 1.81 15.65
CA ILE A 15 5.66 3.04 16.10
C ILE A 15 5.45 3.03 17.61
N THR A 16 5.13 1.89 18.22
CA THR A 16 4.92 1.77 19.65
C THR A 16 6.21 2.10 20.43
N SER A 17 7.34 1.57 19.99
CA SER A 17 8.64 1.84 20.58
C SER A 17 9.08 3.30 20.40
N LEU A 18 8.80 3.90 19.22
CA LEU A 18 9.03 5.32 18.97
C LEU A 18 8.20 6.20 19.93
N GLN A 19 6.92 5.87 20.13
CA GLN A 19 6.04 6.60 21.06
C GLN A 19 6.52 6.47 22.50
N GLN A 20 6.89 5.28 22.95
CA GLN A 20 7.42 5.05 24.30
C GLN A 20 8.68 5.90 24.56
N ALA A 21 9.58 5.97 23.59
CA ALA A 21 10.79 6.81 23.69
C ALA A 21 10.45 8.31 23.77
N MET A 22 9.47 8.77 22.98
CA MET A 22 9.02 10.16 23.05
C MET A 22 8.31 10.49 24.38
N GLU A 23 7.50 9.58 24.91
CA GLU A 23 6.83 9.74 26.21
C GLU A 23 7.83 9.74 27.36
N ALA A 24 8.87 8.93 27.28
CA ALA A 24 9.98 8.91 28.24
C ALA A 24 10.90 10.14 28.13
N GLY A 25 10.73 10.99 27.11
CA GLY A 25 11.59 12.14 26.86
C GLY A 25 13.00 11.76 26.38
N GLU A 26 13.20 10.53 25.89
CA GLU A 26 14.48 10.04 25.38
C GLU A 26 14.77 10.58 23.98
N ILE A 27 13.72 10.86 23.18
CA ILE A 27 13.79 11.49 21.87
C ILE A 27 12.58 12.41 21.67
N SER A 28 12.75 13.48 20.91
CA SER A 28 11.65 14.32 20.42
C SER A 28 11.23 13.95 19.01
N SER A 29 10.04 14.38 18.58
CA SER A 29 9.61 14.23 17.19
C SER A 29 10.56 14.93 16.23
N ALA A 30 11.05 16.13 16.59
CA ALA A 30 12.02 16.87 15.78
C ALA A 30 13.35 16.11 15.62
N GLU A 31 13.87 15.51 16.68
CA GLU A 31 15.07 14.67 16.63
C GLU A 31 14.83 13.42 15.75
N LEU A 32 13.66 12.79 15.90
CA LEU A 32 13.27 11.61 15.09
C LEU A 32 13.18 11.95 13.60
N VAL A 33 12.53 13.06 13.25
CA VAL A 33 12.47 13.55 11.85
C VAL A 33 13.87 13.79 11.30
N ALA A 34 14.75 14.48 12.07
CA ALA A 34 16.12 14.74 11.65
C ALA A 34 16.91 13.44 11.40
N MET A 35 16.74 12.40 12.23
CA MET A 35 17.39 11.10 12.03
C MET A 35 16.93 10.40 10.74
N TYR A 36 15.62 10.41 10.44
CA TYR A 36 15.11 9.84 9.20
C TYR A 36 15.56 10.63 7.98
N VAL A 37 15.54 11.96 8.03
CA VAL A 37 16.05 12.82 6.93
C VAL A 37 17.53 12.52 6.66
N GLU A 38 18.37 12.49 7.69
CA GLU A 38 19.79 12.14 7.54
C GLU A 38 19.99 10.76 6.91
N ARG A 39 19.16 9.78 7.31
CA ARG A 39 19.21 8.43 6.74
C ARG A 39 18.81 8.42 5.27
N ILE A 40 17.76 9.16 4.89
CA ILE A 40 17.34 9.32 3.49
C ILE A 40 18.45 9.97 2.68
N GLU A 41 19.01 11.08 3.13
CA GLU A 41 20.12 11.79 2.43
C GLU A 41 21.33 10.89 2.18
N LYS A 42 21.65 10.03 3.15
CA LYS A 42 22.78 9.11 3.07
C LYS A 42 22.55 7.92 2.14
N LEU A 43 21.34 7.37 2.10
CA LEU A 43 21.10 6.05 1.52
C LEU A 43 20.13 6.05 0.33
N ASN A 44 19.30 7.10 0.14
CA ASN A 44 18.29 7.10 -0.92
C ASN A 44 18.89 7.01 -2.33
N ASN A 45 20.09 7.52 -2.54
CA ASN A 45 20.80 7.41 -3.83
C ASN A 45 21.08 5.95 -4.25
N ARG A 46 20.99 4.99 -3.33
CA ARG A 46 21.22 3.55 -3.59
C ARG A 46 19.95 2.84 -4.04
N ILE A 47 18.77 3.35 -3.66
CA ILE A 47 17.49 2.68 -3.91
C ILE A 47 16.46 3.58 -4.58
N ASN A 48 16.68 4.90 -4.61
CA ASN A 48 15.84 5.89 -5.29
C ASN A 48 14.34 5.83 -4.89
N ALA A 49 14.07 5.57 -3.61
CA ALA A 49 12.72 5.38 -3.10
C ALA A 49 11.99 6.68 -2.77
N VAL A 50 12.70 7.72 -2.32
CA VAL A 50 12.13 9.02 -1.92
C VAL A 50 12.35 10.03 -3.02
N LEU A 51 11.26 10.69 -3.47
CA LEU A 51 11.29 11.74 -4.49
C LEU A 51 11.60 13.11 -3.90
N GLU A 52 10.94 13.42 -2.78
CA GLU A 52 11.13 14.69 -2.10
C GLU A 52 10.82 14.58 -0.61
N ILE A 53 11.48 15.40 0.19
CA ILE A 53 11.24 15.55 1.62
C ILE A 53 10.40 16.80 1.81
N ASN A 54 9.41 16.74 2.70
CA ASN A 54 8.62 17.90 3.09
C ASN A 54 9.53 18.97 3.74
N PRO A 55 9.67 20.15 3.15
CA PRO A 55 10.54 21.20 3.68
C PRO A 55 10.11 21.68 5.07
N ASP A 56 8.83 21.52 5.42
CA ASP A 56 8.25 21.94 6.70
C ASP A 56 8.26 20.82 7.75
N ALA A 57 8.72 19.60 7.42
CA ALA A 57 8.64 18.43 8.32
C ALA A 57 9.27 18.70 9.70
N LEU A 58 10.45 19.32 9.74
CA LEU A 58 11.12 19.62 10.98
C LEU A 58 10.36 20.67 11.83
N TYR A 59 9.84 21.72 11.18
CA TYR A 59 9.04 22.73 11.85
C TYR A 59 7.74 22.12 12.43
N ILE A 60 7.04 21.30 11.65
CA ILE A 60 5.83 20.58 12.10
C ILE A 60 6.15 19.70 13.31
N ALA A 61 7.24 18.95 13.25
CA ALA A 61 7.67 18.09 14.36
C ALA A 61 7.94 18.90 15.65
N GLN A 62 8.60 20.07 15.53
CA GLN A 62 8.83 20.98 16.66
C GLN A 62 7.51 21.48 17.28
N GLN A 63 6.51 21.82 16.45
CA GLN A 63 5.20 22.23 16.94
C GLN A 63 4.48 21.07 17.68
N LEU A 64 4.59 19.85 17.18
CA LEU A 64 4.04 18.66 17.81
C LEU A 64 4.75 18.32 19.14
N ASP A 65 6.07 18.52 19.24
CA ASP A 65 6.80 18.39 20.50
C ASP A 65 6.33 19.43 21.54
N GLU A 66 6.10 20.67 21.10
CA GLU A 66 5.57 21.71 21.97
C GLU A 66 4.13 21.40 22.43
N GLU A 67 3.30 20.89 21.52
CA GLU A 67 1.93 20.44 21.84
C GLU A 67 1.95 19.28 22.84
N ARG A 68 2.78 18.24 22.60
CA ARG A 68 2.95 17.10 23.53
C ARG A 68 3.31 17.58 24.94
N ARG A 69 4.24 18.53 25.03
CA ARG A 69 4.67 19.08 26.32
C ARG A 69 3.57 19.84 27.04
N LYS A 70 2.67 20.54 26.32
CA LYS A 70 1.62 21.40 26.91
C LYS A 70 0.31 20.66 27.15
N GLN A 71 -0.06 19.73 26.28
CA GLN A 71 -1.40 19.14 26.19
C GLN A 71 -1.39 17.60 26.20
N GLY A 72 -0.22 16.97 26.13
CA GLY A 72 -0.06 15.53 25.95
C GLY A 72 -0.10 15.11 24.47
N SER A 73 0.01 13.81 24.25
CA SER A 73 -0.06 13.20 22.92
C SER A 73 -1.51 13.16 22.41
N ARG A 74 -1.72 13.38 21.10
CA ARG A 74 -3.02 13.14 20.44
C ARG A 74 -3.35 11.66 20.33
N GLY A 75 -2.35 10.78 20.41
CA GLY A 75 -2.49 9.34 20.22
C GLY A 75 -1.23 8.72 19.59
N PRO A 76 -1.32 7.48 19.12
CA PRO A 76 -0.14 6.70 18.69
C PRO A 76 0.59 7.26 17.47
N MET A 77 -0.05 8.09 16.66
CA MET A 77 0.58 8.70 15.49
C MET A 77 1.23 10.07 15.77
N HIS A 78 1.06 10.64 16.97
CA HIS A 78 1.55 11.98 17.30
C HIS A 78 3.07 12.07 17.21
N GLY A 79 3.57 12.90 16.30
CA GLY A 79 5.00 13.10 16.04
C GLY A 79 5.68 12.01 15.21
N ILE A 80 4.93 11.04 14.68
CA ILE A 80 5.47 9.92 13.89
C ILE A 80 5.65 10.31 12.44
N PRO A 81 6.87 10.18 11.86
CA PRO A 81 7.12 10.46 10.46
C PRO A 81 6.56 9.36 9.53
N ILE A 82 5.73 9.77 8.56
CA ILE A 82 5.09 8.89 7.56
C ILE A 82 5.41 9.40 6.16
N LEU A 83 5.71 8.47 5.25
CA LEU A 83 5.89 8.75 3.82
C LEU A 83 4.61 8.42 3.06
N LEU A 84 4.31 9.23 2.03
CA LEU A 84 3.15 9.03 1.17
C LEU A 84 3.57 8.73 -0.27
N LYS A 85 2.88 7.79 -0.91
CA LYS A 85 3.04 7.53 -2.35
C LYS A 85 2.73 8.78 -3.17
N ASP A 86 3.46 9.01 -4.23
CA ASP A 86 3.41 10.24 -5.05
C ASP A 86 2.08 10.47 -5.82
N ASN A 87 1.10 9.62 -5.64
CA ASN A 87 -0.26 9.84 -6.14
C ASN A 87 -1.26 10.30 -5.06
N ILE A 88 -0.80 10.58 -3.84
CA ILE A 88 -1.63 11.02 -2.72
C ILE A 88 -1.41 12.51 -2.52
N ASP A 89 -2.47 13.30 -2.64
CA ASP A 89 -2.43 14.76 -2.49
C ASP A 89 -2.06 15.20 -1.08
N THR A 90 -1.22 16.24 -1.02
CA THR A 90 -0.93 16.98 0.20
C THR A 90 -1.10 18.47 -0.07
N GLY A 91 -1.90 19.15 0.72
CA GLY A 91 -2.18 20.57 0.64
C GLY A 91 -1.05 21.43 1.23
N ASP A 92 0.16 21.19 0.78
CA ASP A 92 1.40 21.87 1.17
C ASP A 92 2.30 22.11 -0.04
N SER A 93 3.58 22.37 0.16
CA SER A 93 4.52 22.64 -0.93
C SER A 93 5.07 21.39 -1.64
N MET A 94 4.69 20.18 -1.19
CA MET A 94 5.08 18.96 -1.88
C MET A 94 4.25 18.74 -3.15
N HIS A 95 4.87 18.10 -4.14
CA HIS A 95 4.22 17.79 -5.41
C HIS A 95 3.48 16.45 -5.37
N THR A 96 2.46 16.31 -6.20
CA THR A 96 1.72 15.07 -6.43
C THR A 96 1.67 14.79 -7.92
N SER A 97 2.33 13.73 -8.37
CA SER A 97 2.55 13.54 -9.82
C SER A 97 2.22 12.15 -10.37
N ALA A 98 1.90 11.18 -9.53
CA ALA A 98 1.83 9.77 -9.93
C ALA A 98 3.11 9.30 -10.68
N GLY A 99 4.27 9.84 -10.33
CA GLY A 99 5.55 9.56 -10.97
C GLY A 99 5.71 10.19 -12.36
N SER A 100 4.73 10.94 -12.85
CA SER A 100 4.75 11.50 -14.20
C SER A 100 5.48 12.83 -14.29
N LEU A 101 6.28 12.97 -15.33
CA LEU A 101 6.90 14.25 -15.70
C LEU A 101 5.87 15.34 -15.99
N ALA A 102 4.70 14.99 -16.53
CA ALA A 102 3.62 15.92 -16.84
C ALA A 102 3.05 16.63 -15.59
N LEU A 103 3.14 16.01 -14.42
CA LEU A 103 2.68 16.56 -13.15
C LEU A 103 3.84 16.85 -12.16
N ALA A 104 5.09 16.88 -12.62
CA ALA A 104 6.26 17.01 -11.75
C ALA A 104 6.24 18.27 -10.87
N GLU A 105 5.60 19.36 -11.35
CA GLU A 105 5.47 20.63 -10.63
C GLU A 105 4.06 20.85 -10.06
N SER A 106 3.20 19.81 -10.05
CA SER A 106 1.82 19.93 -9.58
C SER A 106 1.75 19.85 -8.06
N CYS A 107 1.34 20.93 -7.40
CA CYS A 107 0.98 20.96 -5.98
C CYS A 107 -0.52 20.90 -5.82
N ALA A 108 -1.02 20.02 -4.96
CA ALA A 108 -2.44 19.93 -4.67
C ALA A 108 -2.92 21.10 -3.81
N ALA A 109 -4.12 21.61 -4.08
CA ALA A 109 -4.70 22.72 -3.30
C ALA A 109 -5.16 22.27 -1.89
N GLU A 110 -5.46 20.98 -1.73
CA GLU A 110 -5.98 20.39 -0.50
C GLU A 110 -5.33 19.03 -0.24
N ASP A 111 -5.33 18.62 1.02
CA ASP A 111 -4.96 17.25 1.39
C ASP A 111 -5.97 16.23 0.83
N ALA A 112 -5.46 15.07 0.41
CA ALA A 112 -6.26 13.86 0.37
C ALA A 112 -6.89 13.62 1.75
N PHE A 113 -8.10 13.02 1.79
CA PHE A 113 -8.77 12.77 3.07
C PHE A 113 -7.86 12.03 4.06
N ILE A 114 -7.17 11.00 3.61
CA ILE A 114 -6.27 10.22 4.46
C ILE A 114 -5.04 11.03 4.94
N ALA A 115 -4.53 11.95 4.13
CA ALA A 115 -3.45 12.85 4.51
C ALA A 115 -3.92 13.83 5.60
N ALA A 116 -5.12 14.40 5.46
CA ALA A 116 -5.76 15.23 6.47
C ALA A 116 -5.97 14.46 7.78
N LYS A 117 -6.44 13.21 7.71
CA LYS A 117 -6.62 12.33 8.88
C LYS A 117 -5.31 12.02 9.59
N LEU A 118 -4.24 11.80 8.86
CA LEU A 118 -2.90 11.60 9.44
C LEU A 118 -2.40 12.85 10.14
N ARG A 119 -2.57 14.04 9.54
CA ARG A 119 -2.25 15.31 10.22
C ARG A 119 -3.09 15.53 11.47
N GLU A 120 -4.39 15.23 11.42
CA GLU A 120 -5.29 15.29 12.57
C GLU A 120 -4.80 14.39 13.72
N ALA A 121 -4.33 13.18 13.39
CA ALA A 121 -3.73 12.26 14.35
C ALA A 121 -2.33 12.69 14.86
N GLY A 122 -1.78 13.76 14.31
CA GLY A 122 -0.47 14.30 14.69
C GLY A 122 0.71 13.65 13.98
N ALA A 123 0.51 12.91 12.90
CA ALA A 123 1.61 12.39 12.11
C ALA A 123 2.36 13.51 11.36
N VAL A 124 3.66 13.33 11.18
CA VAL A 124 4.49 14.20 10.33
C VAL A 124 4.54 13.59 8.94
N LEU A 125 3.92 14.25 7.94
CA LEU A 125 4.07 13.85 6.55
C LEU A 125 5.48 14.21 6.08
N LEU A 126 6.37 13.22 6.10
CA LEU A 126 7.81 13.39 5.93
C LEU A 126 8.22 13.68 4.49
N GLY A 127 7.50 13.15 3.52
CA GLY A 127 7.84 13.30 2.12
C GLY A 127 7.00 12.45 1.19
N LYS A 128 7.31 12.53 -0.11
CA LYS A 128 6.71 11.74 -1.18
C LYS A 128 7.68 10.67 -1.65
N VAL A 129 7.15 9.46 -1.84
CA VAL A 129 7.94 8.32 -2.35
C VAL A 129 7.59 8.00 -3.79
N ASN A 130 8.62 7.55 -4.50
CA ASN A 130 8.53 7.16 -5.90
C ASN A 130 7.59 5.97 -6.10
N MET A 131 7.15 5.78 -7.33
CA MET A 131 6.19 4.73 -7.69
C MET A 131 6.38 4.32 -9.14
N THR A 132 5.78 3.22 -9.54
CA THR A 132 5.62 2.95 -10.97
C THR A 132 4.67 3.97 -11.56
N GLU A 133 5.07 4.64 -12.62
CA GLU A 133 4.32 5.76 -13.21
C GLU A 133 2.88 5.40 -13.55
N TRP A 134 1.94 6.30 -13.21
CA TRP A 134 0.49 6.09 -13.32
C TRP A 134 0.01 4.79 -12.65
N ALA A 135 0.63 4.44 -11.51
CA ALA A 135 0.35 3.22 -10.76
C ALA A 135 0.45 1.94 -11.60
N ASN A 136 1.42 1.89 -12.51
CA ASN A 136 1.65 0.82 -13.49
C ASN A 136 0.62 0.76 -14.64
N PHE A 137 -0.13 1.85 -14.87
CA PHE A 137 -1.14 1.91 -15.93
C PHE A 137 -0.71 2.80 -17.11
N MET A 138 0.60 2.96 -17.33
CA MET A 138 1.17 3.74 -18.43
C MET A 138 1.50 2.89 -19.65
N SER A 139 2.23 1.80 -19.46
CA SER A 139 2.75 0.99 -20.57
C SER A 139 3.10 -0.43 -20.12
N GLY A 140 2.71 -1.44 -20.91
CA GLY A 140 2.95 -2.84 -20.60
C GLY A 140 4.43 -3.22 -20.39
N PRO A 141 5.39 -2.73 -21.19
CA PRO A 141 6.81 -3.07 -21.02
C PRO A 141 7.54 -2.31 -19.91
N MET A 142 6.88 -1.36 -19.24
CA MET A 142 7.51 -0.56 -18.18
C MET A 142 7.78 -1.42 -16.93
N PRO A 143 9.01 -1.46 -16.41
CA PRO A 143 9.32 -2.24 -15.22
C PRO A 143 8.70 -1.62 -13.96
N SER A 144 8.33 -2.46 -12.99
CA SER A 144 7.90 -2.01 -11.68
C SER A 144 8.93 -1.08 -11.04
N GLY A 145 8.46 -0.01 -10.46
CA GLY A 145 9.29 1.00 -9.78
C GLY A 145 9.90 2.07 -10.69
N TYR A 146 9.64 2.04 -12.00
CA TYR A 146 10.11 3.11 -12.89
C TYR A 146 9.08 4.24 -13.00
N SER A 147 9.59 5.47 -12.99
CA SER A 147 8.81 6.66 -13.31
C SER A 147 9.64 7.68 -14.11
N SER A 148 9.00 8.42 -15.01
CA SER A 148 9.70 9.46 -15.79
C SER A 148 10.15 10.65 -14.94
N ARG A 149 9.45 10.91 -13.82
CA ARG A 149 9.85 11.93 -12.84
C ARG A 149 11.04 11.48 -12.01
N GLY A 150 11.03 10.26 -11.48
CA GLY A 150 11.96 9.83 -10.44
C GLY A 150 12.96 8.75 -10.86
N GLY A 151 12.81 8.14 -12.05
CA GLY A 151 13.64 6.99 -12.45
C GLY A 151 13.27 5.69 -11.73
N GLN A 152 14.18 4.73 -11.68
CA GLN A 152 13.95 3.38 -11.17
C GLN A 152 14.18 3.28 -9.67
N VAL A 153 13.18 2.78 -8.94
CA VAL A 153 13.31 2.34 -7.55
C VAL A 153 13.98 0.97 -7.51
N LEU A 154 14.90 0.76 -6.58
CA LEU A 154 15.60 -0.51 -6.39
C LEU A 154 15.22 -1.15 -5.05
N ASN A 155 15.20 -2.49 -5.03
CA ASN A 155 14.91 -3.25 -3.82
C ASN A 155 16.07 -3.13 -2.80
N PRO A 156 15.84 -2.71 -1.56
CA PRO A 156 16.91 -2.53 -0.56
C PRO A 156 17.58 -3.85 -0.12
N TYR A 157 16.95 -5.01 -0.32
CA TYR A 157 17.53 -6.32 -0.04
C TYR A 157 18.51 -6.80 -1.10
N GLY A 158 18.45 -6.26 -2.31
CA GLY A 158 19.33 -6.59 -3.43
C GLY A 158 19.20 -5.56 -4.54
N PRO A 159 19.76 -4.33 -4.36
CA PRO A 159 19.63 -3.26 -5.35
C PRO A 159 20.11 -3.68 -6.74
N GLY A 160 19.24 -3.58 -7.73
CA GLY A 160 19.51 -3.98 -9.11
C GLY A 160 19.52 -5.49 -9.37
N THR A 161 19.28 -6.32 -8.35
CA THR A 161 19.25 -7.79 -8.47
C THR A 161 17.85 -8.34 -8.21
N PHE A 162 17.20 -7.84 -7.14
CA PHE A 162 15.88 -8.32 -6.74
C PHE A 162 14.79 -7.40 -7.29
N GLU A 163 13.65 -8.00 -7.63
CA GLU A 163 12.43 -7.27 -7.98
C GLU A 163 11.99 -6.38 -6.81
N VAL A 164 11.61 -5.13 -7.09
CA VAL A 164 11.14 -4.20 -6.06
C VAL A 164 9.63 -4.25 -5.86
N GLY A 165 8.92 -4.80 -6.86
CA GLY A 165 7.47 -4.77 -6.91
C GLY A 165 6.90 -3.38 -7.19
N GLY A 166 5.60 -3.33 -7.43
CA GLY A 166 4.89 -2.09 -7.75
C GLY A 166 3.35 -2.25 -7.70
N SER A 167 2.71 -1.14 -7.83
CA SER A 167 3.21 0.22 -8.14
C SER A 167 3.68 1.03 -6.93
N SER A 168 3.41 0.62 -5.67
CA SER A 168 3.88 1.33 -4.47
C SER A 168 5.33 0.99 -4.13
N SER A 169 6.21 1.03 -5.14
CA SER A 169 7.61 0.60 -5.05
C SER A 169 8.41 1.41 -4.03
N GLY A 170 8.28 2.74 -4.08
CA GLY A 170 8.94 3.63 -3.13
C GLY A 170 8.40 3.48 -1.72
N SER A 171 7.08 3.28 -1.55
CA SER A 171 6.48 3.00 -0.22
C SER A 171 7.08 1.73 0.38
N GLY A 172 7.22 0.67 -0.43
CA GLY A 172 7.83 -0.58 -0.02
C GLY A 172 9.31 -0.43 0.31
N ALA A 173 10.11 0.05 -0.64
CA ALA A 173 11.56 0.18 -0.48
C ALA A 173 11.96 1.14 0.66
N ALA A 174 11.30 2.31 0.78
CA ALA A 174 11.58 3.27 1.84
C ALA A 174 11.24 2.73 3.23
N THR A 175 10.09 2.05 3.39
CA THR A 175 9.71 1.43 4.67
C THR A 175 10.66 0.32 5.06
N ALA A 176 11.03 -0.56 4.12
CA ALA A 176 12.00 -1.63 4.36
C ALA A 176 13.38 -1.10 4.75
N ALA A 177 13.83 0.01 4.12
CA ALA A 177 15.10 0.67 4.42
C ALA A 177 15.06 1.54 5.70
N SER A 178 13.92 1.60 6.40
CA SER A 178 13.71 2.47 7.58
C SER A 178 13.97 3.95 7.26
N PHE A 179 13.38 4.47 6.18
CA PHE A 179 13.41 5.89 5.83
C PHE A 179 12.28 6.68 6.50
N ALA A 180 11.33 5.99 7.11
CA ALA A 180 10.28 6.51 7.96
C ALA A 180 9.77 5.39 8.89
N ALA A 181 8.87 5.73 9.81
CA ALA A 181 8.21 4.74 10.64
C ALA A 181 7.33 3.80 9.82
N ALA A 182 6.63 4.33 8.82
CA ALA A 182 5.78 3.60 7.89
C ALA A 182 5.55 4.42 6.61
N ALA A 183 4.91 3.81 5.61
CA ALA A 183 4.41 4.52 4.43
C ALA A 183 2.97 4.11 4.09
N VAL A 184 2.31 4.99 3.34
CA VAL A 184 1.02 4.71 2.71
C VAL A 184 1.24 4.41 1.24
N GLY A 185 0.74 3.28 0.78
CA GLY A 185 0.65 2.91 -0.62
C GLY A 185 -0.77 3.04 -1.16
N THR A 186 -0.95 2.71 -2.42
CA THR A 186 -2.26 2.55 -3.06
C THR A 186 -2.30 1.27 -3.87
N GLU A 187 -3.46 0.67 -3.96
CA GLU A 187 -3.66 -0.54 -4.75
C GLU A 187 -4.95 -0.47 -5.55
N THR A 188 -4.85 -0.86 -6.80
CA THR A 188 -5.97 -1.20 -7.69
C THR A 188 -6.03 -2.71 -7.85
N SER A 189 -4.88 -3.35 -8.10
CA SER A 189 -4.71 -4.81 -8.18
C SER A 189 -3.23 -5.13 -7.92
N GLY A 190 -2.89 -5.58 -6.73
CA GLY A 190 -1.53 -5.98 -6.32
C GLY A 190 -0.63 -4.85 -5.82
N SER A 191 -0.95 -3.57 -6.01
CA SER A 191 0.01 -2.47 -5.85
C SER A 191 0.39 -2.09 -4.42
N ILE A 192 -0.16 -2.73 -3.40
CA ILE A 192 0.32 -2.71 -2.00
C ILE A 192 0.95 -4.06 -1.66
N VAL A 193 0.22 -5.16 -1.94
CA VAL A 193 0.65 -6.48 -1.50
C VAL A 193 1.88 -6.99 -2.27
N ASN A 194 2.00 -6.69 -3.58
CA ASN A 194 3.17 -7.06 -4.37
C ASN A 194 4.46 -6.37 -3.91
N PRO A 195 4.55 -5.03 -3.79
CA PRO A 195 5.76 -4.43 -3.23
C PRO A 195 6.00 -4.77 -1.75
N ALA A 196 4.96 -5.05 -0.96
CA ALA A 196 5.15 -5.55 0.41
C ALA A 196 5.78 -6.95 0.42
N HIS A 197 5.36 -7.85 -0.49
CA HIS A 197 5.98 -9.16 -0.72
C HIS A 197 7.49 -9.04 -0.98
N HIS A 198 7.86 -8.23 -1.97
CA HIS A 198 9.25 -8.09 -2.40
C HIS A 198 10.14 -7.33 -1.42
N ASN A 199 9.56 -6.57 -0.49
CA ASN A 199 10.31 -5.76 0.48
C ASN A 199 10.19 -6.26 1.93
N SER A 200 9.72 -7.50 2.14
CA SER A 200 9.57 -8.11 3.48
C SER A 200 8.76 -7.24 4.45
N LEU A 201 7.59 -6.80 4.02
CA LEU A 201 6.71 -5.90 4.76
C LEU A 201 5.34 -6.52 5.01
N VAL A 202 4.64 -5.92 5.97
CA VAL A 202 3.20 -6.04 6.12
C VAL A 202 2.56 -5.03 5.16
N GLY A 203 1.73 -5.52 4.25
CA GLY A 203 0.93 -4.70 3.33
C GLY A 203 -0.55 -5.00 3.53
N LEU A 204 -1.33 -3.99 3.85
CA LEU A 204 -2.78 -4.12 4.00
C LEU A 204 -3.49 -3.34 2.91
N LYS A 205 -4.15 -4.06 2.00
CA LYS A 205 -5.14 -3.52 1.08
C LYS A 205 -6.52 -3.61 1.74
N PRO A 206 -7.11 -2.51 2.19
CA PRO A 206 -8.43 -2.56 2.82
C PRO A 206 -9.55 -2.91 1.84
N THR A 207 -10.74 -3.15 2.37
CA THR A 207 -11.99 -3.13 1.60
C THR A 207 -12.13 -1.81 0.86
N VAL A 208 -12.46 -1.85 -0.43
CA VAL A 208 -12.68 -0.63 -1.23
C VAL A 208 -13.80 0.20 -0.60
N GLY A 209 -13.50 1.45 -0.28
CA GLY A 209 -14.40 2.35 0.45
C GLY A 209 -14.27 2.32 1.98
N LEU A 210 -13.44 1.45 2.58
CA LEU A 210 -13.11 1.57 4.00
C LEU A 210 -12.31 2.85 4.28
N LEU A 211 -11.36 3.15 3.42
CA LEU A 211 -10.63 4.42 3.39
C LEU A 211 -11.09 5.25 2.18
N SER A 212 -11.19 6.57 2.37
CA SER A 212 -11.52 7.47 1.28
C SER A 212 -10.41 7.51 0.22
N ARG A 213 -10.80 7.65 -1.05
CA ARG A 213 -9.92 7.81 -2.21
C ARG A 213 -9.89 9.26 -2.71
N SER A 214 -10.58 10.20 -2.05
CA SER A 214 -10.56 11.60 -2.47
C SER A 214 -9.17 12.21 -2.30
N GLY A 215 -8.70 12.93 -3.33
CA GLY A 215 -7.36 13.48 -3.39
C GLY A 215 -6.29 12.43 -3.69
N ILE A 216 -6.65 11.30 -4.30
CA ILE A 216 -5.68 10.31 -4.80
C ILE A 216 -5.84 10.23 -6.31
N ILE A 217 -4.72 10.35 -7.05
CA ILE A 217 -4.71 10.18 -8.50
C ILE A 217 -5.16 8.75 -8.82
N PRO A 218 -6.27 8.56 -9.56
CA PRO A 218 -6.93 7.27 -9.69
C PRO A 218 -6.40 6.41 -10.83
N ILE A 219 -6.71 5.10 -10.74
CA ILE A 219 -6.88 4.23 -11.91
C ILE A 219 -8.38 3.91 -12.06
N SER A 220 -9.04 3.46 -10.99
CA SER A 220 -10.35 2.81 -11.07
C SER A 220 -11.13 2.97 -9.77
N HIS A 221 -12.26 3.67 -9.83
CA HIS A 221 -13.11 3.87 -8.65
C HIS A 221 -13.72 2.57 -8.10
N SER A 222 -13.79 1.50 -8.90
CA SER A 222 -14.31 0.21 -8.43
C SER A 222 -13.30 -0.63 -7.67
N GLN A 223 -11.97 -0.36 -7.82
CA GLN A 223 -10.92 -1.19 -7.23
C GLN A 223 -9.90 -0.41 -6.37
N ASP A 224 -9.72 0.89 -6.59
CA ASP A 224 -8.69 1.68 -5.89
C ASP A 224 -8.93 1.78 -4.39
N THR A 225 -7.85 1.66 -3.63
CA THR A 225 -7.81 1.96 -2.20
C THR A 225 -6.40 2.35 -1.76
N PRO A 226 -6.23 3.33 -0.86
CA PRO A 226 -4.98 3.49 -0.13
C PRO A 226 -4.85 2.42 0.96
N GLY A 227 -3.65 2.20 1.48
CA GLY A 227 -3.46 1.30 2.61
C GLY A 227 -2.06 1.33 3.21
N PRO A 228 -1.92 0.81 4.45
CA PRO A 228 -0.66 0.75 5.16
C PRO A 228 0.38 -0.16 4.51
N MET A 229 1.63 0.29 4.52
CA MET A 229 2.82 -0.52 4.24
C MET A 229 3.81 -0.33 5.39
N THR A 230 4.00 -1.37 6.21
CA THR A 230 4.65 -1.27 7.51
C THR A 230 5.58 -2.45 7.77
N ARG A 231 6.42 -2.34 8.80
CA ARG A 231 7.32 -3.43 9.19
C ARG A 231 6.67 -4.46 10.11
N THR A 232 5.62 -4.05 10.84
CA THR A 232 4.87 -4.90 11.79
C THR A 232 3.37 -4.82 11.56
N VAL A 233 2.65 -5.87 11.96
CA VAL A 233 1.17 -5.89 11.91
C VAL A 233 0.58 -4.85 12.86
N THR A 234 1.24 -4.60 14.00
CA THR A 234 0.82 -3.56 14.95
C THR A 234 0.84 -2.18 14.31
N ASP A 235 1.93 -1.84 13.59
CA ASP A 235 2.02 -0.56 12.88
C ASP A 235 0.96 -0.43 11.78
N ALA A 236 0.64 -1.53 11.09
CA ALA A 236 -0.45 -1.55 10.09
C ALA A 236 -1.82 -1.25 10.73
N ALA A 237 -2.09 -1.82 11.89
CA ALA A 237 -3.32 -1.57 12.65
C ALA A 237 -3.43 -0.11 13.12
N LEU A 238 -2.34 0.46 13.64
CA LEU A 238 -2.27 1.85 14.07
C LEU A 238 -2.49 2.82 12.89
N LEU A 239 -1.79 2.59 11.80
CA LEU A 239 -1.86 3.44 10.61
C LEU A 239 -3.22 3.34 9.93
N LEU A 240 -3.82 2.14 9.84
CA LEU A 240 -5.17 1.95 9.31
C LEU A 240 -6.19 2.76 10.11
N GLY A 241 -6.20 2.61 11.44
CA GLY A 241 -7.14 3.32 12.32
C GLY A 241 -7.06 4.84 12.17
N ALA A 242 -5.84 5.37 12.05
CA ALA A 242 -5.62 6.81 11.88
C ALA A 242 -6.17 7.38 10.56
N MET A 243 -6.37 6.56 9.54
CA MET A 243 -6.85 6.99 8.22
C MET A 243 -8.35 6.79 7.99
N THR A 244 -9.07 6.12 8.90
CA THR A 244 -10.50 5.81 8.74
C THR A 244 -11.41 7.03 8.93
N GLY A 245 -12.58 6.94 8.35
CA GLY A 245 -13.65 7.93 8.47
C GLY A 245 -14.50 8.03 7.21
N VAL A 246 -15.69 8.59 7.35
CA VAL A 246 -16.59 8.86 6.21
C VAL A 246 -16.23 10.20 5.58
N ASP A 247 -16.02 10.20 4.28
CA ASP A 247 -15.70 11.39 3.48
C ASP A 247 -16.86 11.70 2.51
N ALA A 248 -17.43 12.89 2.61
CA ALA A 248 -18.50 13.32 1.71
C ALA A 248 -18.03 13.44 0.24
N ARG A 249 -16.72 13.61 0.00
CA ARG A 249 -16.14 13.70 -1.35
C ARG A 249 -15.95 12.34 -2.01
N ASP A 250 -15.96 11.24 -1.22
CA ASP A 250 -15.94 9.87 -1.71
C ASP A 250 -17.20 9.13 -1.26
N PRO A 251 -18.26 9.10 -2.08
CA PRO A 251 -19.55 8.51 -1.70
C PRO A 251 -19.47 7.04 -1.28
N LEU A 252 -18.47 6.28 -1.78
CA LEU A 252 -18.31 4.88 -1.42
C LEU A 252 -17.86 4.71 0.03
N SER A 253 -17.17 5.70 0.60
CA SER A 253 -16.78 5.69 2.01
C SER A 253 -17.95 5.63 2.99
N ARG A 254 -19.17 6.05 2.57
CA ARG A 254 -20.38 5.92 3.39
C ARG A 254 -20.71 4.47 3.74
N ALA A 255 -20.36 3.52 2.88
CA ALA A 255 -20.60 2.10 3.16
C ALA A 255 -19.77 1.60 4.35
N SER A 256 -18.71 2.30 4.73
CA SER A 256 -17.88 1.98 5.89
C SER A 256 -18.47 2.48 7.22
N GLU A 257 -19.48 3.34 7.20
CA GLU A 257 -20.10 3.88 8.42
C GLU A 257 -20.60 2.75 9.33
N GLY A 258 -20.17 2.77 10.59
CA GLY A 258 -20.46 1.73 11.56
C GLY A 258 -19.70 0.40 11.36
N ARG A 259 -18.79 0.32 10.35
CA ARG A 259 -17.98 -0.88 10.05
C ARG A 259 -16.49 -0.64 10.28
N TYR A 260 -15.99 0.61 10.12
CA TYR A 260 -14.61 0.93 10.43
C TYR A 260 -14.39 1.05 11.94
N GLN A 261 -13.17 0.83 12.37
CA GLN A 261 -12.71 1.06 13.74
C GLN A 261 -11.67 2.19 13.73
N GLN A 262 -11.63 2.98 14.79
CA GLN A 262 -10.53 3.95 15.03
C GLN A 262 -9.31 3.27 15.64
N ASP A 263 -9.53 2.18 16.35
CA ASP A 263 -8.48 1.37 16.97
C ASP A 263 -8.57 -0.09 16.51
N TYR A 264 -7.74 -0.44 15.55
CA TYR A 264 -7.59 -1.82 15.09
C TYR A 264 -6.62 -2.64 15.95
N THR A 265 -5.90 -2.03 16.90
CA THR A 265 -5.03 -2.79 17.80
C THR A 265 -5.82 -3.68 18.76
N ALA A 266 -7.09 -3.37 18.97
CA ALA A 266 -8.01 -4.22 19.73
C ALA A 266 -8.19 -5.65 19.17
N PHE A 267 -7.85 -5.87 17.89
CA PHE A 267 -7.90 -7.19 17.25
C PHE A 267 -6.60 -7.97 17.34
N LEU A 268 -5.53 -7.38 17.87
CA LEU A 268 -4.20 -7.99 17.91
C LEU A 268 -4.07 -8.95 19.11
N ASP A 269 -4.37 -10.21 18.86
CA ASP A 269 -4.25 -11.28 19.84
C ASP A 269 -3.35 -12.38 19.27
N ALA A 270 -2.32 -12.78 20.04
CA ALA A 270 -1.40 -13.84 19.65
C ALA A 270 -2.08 -15.22 19.54
N ASP A 271 -3.24 -15.39 20.14
CA ASP A 271 -4.06 -16.60 20.06
C ASP A 271 -5.12 -16.55 18.94
N SER A 272 -5.17 -15.50 18.10
CA SER A 272 -6.18 -15.34 17.03
C SER A 272 -6.23 -16.50 16.02
N LEU A 273 -5.15 -17.27 15.85
CA LEU A 273 -5.12 -18.46 15.00
C LEU A 273 -5.78 -19.66 15.65
N ARG A 274 -5.90 -19.71 16.98
CA ARG A 274 -6.48 -20.85 17.69
C ARG A 274 -7.97 -21.03 17.35
N GLY A 275 -8.29 -22.14 16.70
CA GLY A 275 -9.65 -22.47 16.26
C GLY A 275 -10.10 -21.71 15.00
N ALA A 276 -9.32 -20.78 14.48
CA ALA A 276 -9.60 -20.10 13.22
C ALA A 276 -9.59 -21.11 12.05
N ARG A 277 -10.54 -20.99 11.14
CA ARG A 277 -10.70 -21.90 9.99
C ARG A 277 -10.08 -21.24 8.77
N ILE A 278 -8.95 -21.78 8.30
CA ILE A 278 -8.17 -21.21 7.19
C ILE A 278 -8.18 -22.18 6.01
N GLY A 279 -8.64 -21.70 4.85
CA GLY A 279 -8.64 -22.44 3.60
C GLY A 279 -7.33 -22.26 2.83
N ILE A 280 -6.83 -23.36 2.24
CA ILE A 280 -5.62 -23.34 1.42
C ILE A 280 -6.00 -23.58 -0.05
N PRO A 281 -6.02 -22.53 -0.90
CA PRO A 281 -6.37 -22.63 -2.31
C PRO A 281 -5.18 -23.18 -3.12
N ARG A 282 -5.07 -24.49 -3.18
CA ARG A 282 -3.90 -25.22 -3.73
C ARG A 282 -3.61 -24.96 -5.19
N TRP A 283 -4.55 -24.45 -5.95
CA TRP A 283 -4.32 -23.98 -7.32
C TRP A 283 -3.14 -23.00 -7.40
N PHE A 284 -3.07 -22.02 -6.49
CA PHE A 284 -2.04 -20.99 -6.45
C PHE A 284 -0.68 -21.48 -5.93
N TYR A 285 -0.60 -22.71 -5.43
CA TYR A 285 0.64 -23.35 -4.95
C TYR A 285 1.32 -24.21 -6.02
N GLN A 286 0.69 -24.46 -7.17
CA GLN A 286 1.13 -25.47 -8.14
C GLN A 286 2.50 -25.13 -8.75
N ASP A 287 2.71 -23.88 -9.11
CA ASP A 287 3.91 -23.43 -9.81
C ASP A 287 5.05 -23.01 -8.87
N LEU A 288 4.84 -23.06 -7.58
CA LEU A 288 5.90 -22.82 -6.61
C LEU A 288 6.98 -23.91 -6.69
N SER A 289 8.22 -23.51 -6.65
CA SER A 289 9.38 -24.39 -6.68
C SER A 289 10.36 -24.12 -5.55
N GLY A 290 11.20 -25.12 -5.24
CA GLY A 290 12.37 -24.97 -4.38
C GLY A 290 12.06 -24.28 -3.03
N GLU A 291 12.69 -23.13 -2.81
CA GLU A 291 12.59 -22.38 -1.55
C GLU A 291 11.21 -21.76 -1.33
N ALA A 292 10.59 -21.22 -2.39
CA ALA A 292 9.26 -20.63 -2.28
C ALA A 292 8.21 -21.64 -1.81
N ARG A 293 8.24 -22.87 -2.38
CA ARG A 293 7.36 -23.95 -1.92
C ARG A 293 7.61 -24.30 -0.44
N ARG A 294 8.87 -24.40 -0.01
CA ARG A 294 9.19 -24.70 1.40
C ARG A 294 8.66 -23.62 2.34
N ILE A 295 8.80 -22.36 1.98
CA ILE A 295 8.29 -21.23 2.77
C ILE A 295 6.77 -21.28 2.87
N ALA A 296 6.07 -21.47 1.75
CA ALA A 296 4.62 -21.55 1.72
C ALA A 296 4.07 -22.74 2.55
N GLU A 297 4.70 -23.93 2.43
CA GLU A 297 4.32 -25.09 3.23
C GLU A 297 4.65 -24.91 4.72
N SER A 298 5.78 -24.26 5.04
CA SER A 298 6.12 -23.91 6.42
C SER A 298 5.07 -22.98 7.02
N ALA A 299 4.59 -21.99 6.27
CA ALA A 299 3.53 -21.09 6.73
C ALA A 299 2.23 -21.85 7.04
N VAL A 300 1.82 -22.80 6.18
CA VAL A 300 0.66 -23.66 6.45
C VAL A 300 0.86 -24.51 7.72
N ASN A 301 2.08 -25.01 7.96
CA ASN A 301 2.39 -25.75 9.19
C ASN A 301 2.33 -24.87 10.43
N VAL A 302 2.83 -23.63 10.36
CA VAL A 302 2.70 -22.63 11.45
C VAL A 302 1.23 -22.43 11.82
N LEU A 303 0.31 -22.31 10.85
CA LEU A 303 -1.13 -22.20 11.16
C LEU A 303 -1.61 -23.38 11.99
N ARG A 304 -1.24 -24.61 11.61
CA ARG A 304 -1.62 -25.84 12.37
C ARG A 304 -1.02 -25.86 13.78
N GLU A 305 0.25 -25.51 13.90
CA GLU A 305 0.97 -25.43 15.18
C GLU A 305 0.37 -24.39 16.13
N GLN A 306 -0.14 -23.28 15.59
CA GLN A 306 -0.85 -22.23 16.34
C GLN A 306 -2.32 -22.60 16.61
N GLY A 307 -2.77 -23.80 16.25
CA GLY A 307 -4.10 -24.33 16.55
C GLY A 307 -5.20 -23.94 15.57
N ALA A 308 -4.86 -23.45 14.37
CA ALA A 308 -5.84 -23.21 13.33
C ALA A 308 -6.39 -24.54 12.76
N ILE A 309 -7.65 -24.52 12.37
CA ILE A 309 -8.30 -25.60 11.61
C ILE A 309 -8.04 -25.34 10.13
N VAL A 310 -7.05 -26.01 9.58
CA VAL A 310 -6.65 -25.84 8.19
C VAL A 310 -7.47 -26.75 7.29
N ILE A 311 -8.23 -26.16 6.36
CA ILE A 311 -8.99 -26.86 5.31
C ILE A 311 -8.13 -26.85 4.05
N ASP A 312 -7.62 -28.01 3.66
CA ASP A 312 -6.60 -28.18 2.64
C ASP A 312 -6.84 -29.45 1.82
N PRO A 313 -7.14 -29.37 0.52
CA PRO A 313 -7.30 -28.15 -0.28
C PRO A 313 -8.70 -27.52 -0.19
N VAL A 314 -8.79 -26.25 -0.59
CA VAL A 314 -10.04 -25.63 -1.05
C VAL A 314 -9.87 -25.17 -2.48
N SER A 315 -10.98 -25.04 -3.24
CA SER A 315 -10.97 -24.55 -4.61
C SER A 315 -11.90 -23.34 -4.75
N LEU A 316 -11.40 -22.27 -5.34
CA LEU A 316 -12.25 -21.14 -5.71
C LEU A 316 -12.85 -21.43 -7.10
N PRO A 317 -14.16 -21.28 -7.30
CA PRO A 317 -14.75 -21.48 -8.63
C PRO A 317 -14.14 -20.61 -9.73
N CYS A 318 -13.58 -19.46 -9.35
CA CYS A 318 -12.94 -18.50 -10.25
C CYS A 318 -11.41 -18.65 -10.37
N GLU A 319 -10.78 -19.66 -9.76
CA GLU A 319 -9.31 -19.78 -9.72
C GLU A 319 -8.64 -19.91 -11.09
N GLN A 320 -9.39 -20.38 -12.11
CA GLN A 320 -8.92 -20.51 -13.50
C GLN A 320 -9.49 -19.45 -14.43
N ALA A 321 -10.12 -18.40 -13.87
CA ALA A 321 -10.70 -17.35 -14.68
C ALA A 321 -9.61 -16.52 -15.37
N GLU A 322 -9.79 -16.26 -16.65
CA GLU A 322 -8.96 -15.29 -17.37
C GLU A 322 -9.43 -13.88 -17.08
N TRP A 323 -8.49 -13.08 -16.59
CA TRP A 323 -8.73 -11.69 -16.25
C TRP A 323 -8.23 -10.77 -17.37
N ASN A 324 -8.97 -9.70 -17.66
CA ASN A 324 -8.51 -8.59 -18.47
C ASN A 324 -8.61 -7.27 -17.71
N TYR A 325 -8.11 -6.20 -18.29
CA TYR A 325 -8.09 -4.86 -17.71
C TYR A 325 -9.11 -3.91 -18.34
N GLU A 326 -10.15 -4.45 -19.02
CA GLU A 326 -11.17 -3.61 -19.67
C GLU A 326 -11.90 -2.69 -18.68
N VAL A 327 -12.26 -3.18 -17.48
CA VAL A 327 -12.90 -2.33 -16.47
C VAL A 327 -11.98 -1.14 -16.10
N LEU A 328 -10.70 -1.42 -15.85
CA LEU A 328 -9.73 -0.38 -15.50
C LEU A 328 -9.52 0.61 -16.64
N ARG A 329 -9.49 0.14 -17.89
CA ARG A 329 -9.36 0.98 -19.09
C ARG A 329 -10.44 2.04 -19.18
N TYR A 330 -11.71 1.65 -19.00
CA TYR A 330 -12.85 2.57 -19.07
C TYR A 330 -12.86 3.54 -17.90
N GLU A 331 -12.65 3.05 -16.70
CA GLU A 331 -12.67 3.86 -15.49
C GLU A 331 -11.49 4.83 -15.44
N PHE A 332 -10.29 4.42 -15.88
CA PHE A 332 -9.10 5.25 -15.88
C PHE A 332 -9.28 6.58 -16.61
N LYS A 333 -9.79 6.55 -17.86
CA LYS A 333 -10.02 7.79 -18.61
C LYS A 333 -10.99 8.73 -17.87
N LYS A 334 -12.11 8.18 -17.39
CA LYS A 334 -13.14 8.98 -16.70
C LYS A 334 -12.61 9.56 -15.41
N ASP A 335 -12.08 8.71 -14.55
CA ASP A 335 -11.66 9.09 -13.20
C ASP A 335 -10.44 10.02 -13.23
N LEU A 336 -9.47 9.74 -14.11
CA LEU A 336 -8.30 10.58 -14.28
C LEU A 336 -8.68 11.96 -14.84
N ASN A 337 -9.55 12.04 -15.83
CA ASN A 337 -10.03 13.31 -16.35
C ASN A 337 -10.77 14.11 -15.27
N ASP A 338 -11.56 13.47 -14.42
CA ASP A 338 -12.24 14.13 -13.30
C ASP A 338 -11.24 14.70 -12.28
N TYR A 339 -10.13 14.00 -12.03
CA TYR A 339 -9.06 14.48 -11.17
C TYR A 339 -8.32 15.65 -11.81
N LEU A 340 -7.83 15.48 -13.04
CA LEU A 340 -7.02 16.48 -13.76
C LEU A 340 -7.77 17.78 -14.00
N SER A 341 -9.07 17.74 -14.26
CA SER A 341 -9.90 18.94 -14.50
C SER A 341 -9.97 19.88 -13.32
N LYS A 342 -9.60 19.45 -12.12
CA LYS A 342 -9.62 20.23 -10.88
C LYS A 342 -8.27 20.83 -10.52
N LEU A 343 -7.21 20.49 -11.26
CA LEU A 343 -5.87 20.99 -11.00
C LEU A 343 -5.79 22.50 -11.31
N ASP A 344 -4.83 23.16 -10.68
CA ASP A 344 -4.56 24.57 -10.93
C ASP A 344 -4.24 24.83 -12.41
N ALA A 345 -4.69 25.97 -12.94
CA ALA A 345 -4.51 26.34 -14.34
C ALA A 345 -3.03 26.44 -14.78
N SER A 346 -2.08 26.55 -13.84
CA SER A 346 -0.65 26.53 -14.14
C SER A 346 -0.10 25.14 -14.46
N VAL A 347 -0.82 24.08 -14.11
CA VAL A 347 -0.44 22.69 -14.46
C VAL A 347 -0.60 22.50 -15.96
N PRO A 348 0.38 21.90 -16.68
CA PRO A 348 0.37 21.87 -18.15
C PRO A 348 -0.67 20.91 -18.75
N VAL A 349 -1.31 20.05 -17.96
CA VAL A 349 -2.24 19.01 -18.44
C VAL A 349 -3.49 18.93 -17.56
N HIS A 350 -4.68 18.80 -18.19
CA HIS A 350 -5.99 18.72 -17.53
C HIS A 350 -6.86 17.59 -18.08
N SER A 351 -6.29 16.70 -18.91
CA SER A 351 -6.94 15.52 -19.46
C SER A 351 -5.94 14.43 -19.82
N LEU A 352 -6.39 13.19 -19.96
CA LEU A 352 -5.57 12.08 -20.43
C LEU A 352 -5.00 12.34 -21.84
N GLN A 353 -5.80 12.97 -22.73
CA GLN A 353 -5.35 13.37 -24.05
C GLN A 353 -4.17 14.34 -23.99
N GLU A 354 -4.22 15.31 -23.08
CA GLU A 354 -3.14 16.30 -22.90
C GLU A 354 -1.89 15.66 -22.28
N ILE A 355 -2.04 14.65 -21.39
CA ILE A 355 -0.90 13.87 -20.90
C ILE A 355 -0.21 13.13 -22.06
N ILE A 356 -0.98 12.48 -22.93
CA ILE A 356 -0.43 11.78 -24.08
C ILE A 356 0.35 12.74 -24.99
N ALA A 357 -0.21 13.90 -25.28
CA ALA A 357 0.46 14.93 -26.11
C ALA A 357 1.73 15.48 -25.41
N PHE A 358 1.65 15.78 -24.12
CA PHE A 358 2.81 16.21 -23.33
C PHE A 358 3.95 15.19 -23.38
N ASN A 359 3.63 13.92 -23.23
CA ASN A 359 4.61 12.83 -23.27
C ASN A 359 5.28 12.72 -24.65
N GLU A 360 4.53 12.95 -25.74
CA GLU A 360 5.08 12.96 -27.10
C GLU A 360 6.05 14.13 -27.31
N GLU A 361 5.73 15.31 -26.81
CA GLU A 361 6.62 16.48 -26.85
C GLU A 361 7.90 16.28 -26.03
N HIS A 362 7.83 15.46 -24.96
CA HIS A 362 8.94 15.16 -24.06
C HIS A 362 9.44 13.71 -24.18
N ALA A 363 9.27 13.09 -25.33
CA ALA A 363 9.44 11.67 -25.56
C ALA A 363 10.76 11.09 -25.05
N ALA A 364 11.86 11.81 -25.17
CA ALA A 364 13.18 11.34 -24.72
C ALA A 364 13.25 11.04 -23.21
N ARG A 365 12.39 11.65 -22.40
CA ARG A 365 12.32 11.44 -20.96
C ARG A 365 11.03 10.70 -20.55
N ALA A 366 9.90 11.08 -21.13
CA ALA A 366 8.59 10.57 -20.74
C ALA A 366 8.27 9.21 -21.36
N LEU A 367 8.82 8.86 -22.53
CA LEU A 367 8.44 7.66 -23.28
C LEU A 367 9.55 6.60 -23.38
N VAL A 368 10.41 6.49 -22.37
CA VAL A 368 11.47 5.45 -22.35
C VAL A 368 10.90 4.04 -22.54
N TYR A 369 9.70 3.78 -22.01
CA TYR A 369 8.98 2.52 -22.15
C TYR A 369 7.65 2.65 -22.91
N GLY A 370 7.40 3.81 -23.55
CA GLY A 370 6.15 4.08 -24.28
C GLY A 370 4.97 4.44 -23.37
N GLN A 371 3.77 4.52 -23.98
CA GLN A 371 2.51 4.89 -23.30
C GLN A 371 1.30 4.16 -23.90
N ASN A 372 1.46 2.91 -24.29
CA ASN A 372 0.42 2.17 -25.00
C ASN A 372 -0.86 1.97 -24.17
N THR A 373 -0.75 1.88 -22.85
CA THR A 373 -1.92 1.73 -21.97
C THR A 373 -2.70 3.05 -21.84
N LEU A 374 -2.01 4.20 -21.83
CA LEU A 374 -2.67 5.50 -21.87
C LEU A 374 -3.46 5.69 -23.16
N ILE A 375 -2.83 5.40 -24.30
CA ILE A 375 -3.47 5.47 -25.63
C ILE A 375 -4.68 4.53 -25.70
N TRP A 376 -4.52 3.29 -25.26
CA TRP A 376 -5.59 2.31 -25.21
C TRP A 376 -6.79 2.76 -24.35
N SER A 377 -6.51 3.44 -23.22
CA SER A 377 -7.56 3.99 -22.35
C SER A 377 -8.23 5.21 -22.99
N GLU A 378 -7.47 6.06 -23.70
CA GLU A 378 -8.01 7.25 -24.37
C GLU A 378 -9.00 6.92 -25.49
N GLU A 379 -8.93 5.73 -26.10
CA GLU A 379 -9.88 5.25 -27.11
C GLU A 379 -11.31 5.06 -26.60
N THR A 380 -11.51 4.99 -25.26
CA THR A 380 -12.86 4.86 -24.66
C THR A 380 -13.62 6.17 -24.70
N SER A 381 -14.97 6.12 -24.58
CA SER A 381 -15.81 7.34 -24.58
C SER A 381 -15.61 8.22 -23.33
N GLY A 382 -15.20 7.62 -22.20
CA GLY A 382 -15.13 8.30 -20.90
C GLY A 382 -16.50 8.50 -20.23
N THR A 383 -17.57 7.85 -20.73
CA THR A 383 -18.94 8.00 -20.20
C THR A 383 -19.35 6.87 -19.25
N LEU A 384 -18.63 5.73 -19.28
CA LEU A 384 -18.95 4.52 -18.51
C LEU A 384 -20.34 3.92 -18.84
N THR A 385 -20.84 4.18 -20.06
CA THR A 385 -22.16 3.70 -20.51
C THR A 385 -22.05 2.56 -21.52
N GLU A 386 -20.84 2.18 -21.91
CA GLU A 386 -20.60 1.12 -22.86
C GLU A 386 -21.04 -0.24 -22.30
N GLU A 387 -21.77 -1.00 -23.13
CA GLU A 387 -22.29 -2.32 -22.75
C GLU A 387 -21.16 -3.28 -22.35
N ALA A 388 -20.02 -3.23 -23.07
CA ALA A 388 -18.84 -4.05 -22.77
C ALA A 388 -18.27 -3.75 -21.37
N TYR A 389 -18.19 -2.48 -20.96
CA TYR A 389 -17.75 -2.09 -19.63
C TYR A 389 -18.70 -2.62 -18.54
N LEU A 390 -20.01 -2.33 -18.68
CA LEU A 390 -21.01 -2.73 -17.69
C LEU A 390 -21.07 -4.25 -17.53
N ALA A 391 -21.01 -4.99 -18.64
CA ALA A 391 -21.02 -6.45 -18.63
C ALA A 391 -19.77 -7.04 -17.96
N ASN A 392 -18.57 -6.49 -18.24
CA ASN A 392 -17.32 -6.96 -17.61
C ASN A 392 -17.31 -6.64 -16.10
N LEU A 393 -17.74 -5.45 -15.69
CA LEU A 393 -17.82 -5.08 -14.28
C LEU A 393 -18.74 -6.02 -13.50
N ALA A 394 -19.97 -6.25 -14.02
CA ALA A 394 -20.93 -7.15 -13.40
C ALA A 394 -20.41 -8.60 -13.35
N LYS A 395 -19.82 -9.09 -14.45
CA LYS A 395 -19.22 -10.42 -14.54
C LYS A 395 -18.11 -10.62 -13.51
N TYR A 396 -17.20 -9.67 -13.38
CA TYR A 396 -16.05 -9.82 -12.47
C TYR A 396 -16.49 -9.73 -11.02
N GLN A 397 -17.40 -8.85 -10.68
CA GLN A 397 -17.95 -8.80 -9.33
C GLN A 397 -18.65 -10.11 -8.94
N GLU A 398 -19.46 -10.68 -9.82
CA GLU A 398 -20.13 -11.97 -9.60
C GLU A 398 -19.12 -13.10 -9.42
N LEU A 399 -18.14 -13.23 -10.34
CA LEU A 399 -17.14 -14.29 -10.32
C LEU A 399 -16.24 -14.23 -9.07
N THR A 400 -15.93 -13.04 -8.56
CA THR A 400 -14.96 -12.90 -7.47
C THR A 400 -15.64 -12.85 -6.08
N ARG A 401 -16.90 -12.45 -6.01
CA ARG A 401 -17.72 -12.42 -4.79
C ARG A 401 -18.51 -13.71 -4.62
N ALA A 402 -19.77 -13.74 -5.08
CA ALA A 402 -20.66 -14.87 -4.92
C ALA A 402 -20.17 -16.16 -5.60
N GLY A 403 -19.48 -16.05 -6.74
CA GLY A 403 -18.80 -17.14 -7.44
C GLY A 403 -17.34 -17.34 -7.05
N GLY A 404 -16.84 -16.68 -6.03
CA GLY A 404 -15.44 -16.68 -5.64
C GLY A 404 -15.21 -16.74 -4.13
N ILE A 405 -14.75 -15.65 -3.53
CA ILE A 405 -14.34 -15.62 -2.11
C ILE A 405 -15.53 -15.94 -1.20
N ASP A 406 -16.69 -15.29 -1.38
CA ASP A 406 -17.87 -15.52 -0.51
C ASP A 406 -18.32 -16.98 -0.56
N HIS A 407 -18.27 -17.59 -1.77
CA HIS A 407 -18.66 -18.98 -1.95
C HIS A 407 -17.81 -19.92 -1.08
N VAL A 408 -16.49 -19.85 -1.24
CA VAL A 408 -15.58 -20.78 -0.54
C VAL A 408 -15.54 -20.52 0.97
N LEU A 409 -15.66 -19.26 1.40
CA LEU A 409 -15.77 -18.92 2.82
C LEU A 409 -17.03 -19.55 3.44
N ALA A 410 -18.18 -19.46 2.75
CA ALA A 410 -19.43 -20.02 3.23
C ALA A 410 -19.45 -21.55 3.18
N GLU A 411 -19.01 -22.17 2.07
CA GLU A 411 -19.02 -23.62 1.86
C GLU A 411 -18.25 -24.36 2.94
N HIS A 412 -17.07 -23.83 3.32
CA HIS A 412 -16.18 -24.44 4.30
C HIS A 412 -16.22 -23.78 5.67
N SER A 413 -17.09 -22.78 5.88
CA SER A 413 -17.17 -21.97 7.10
C SER A 413 -15.80 -21.40 7.49
N LEU A 414 -15.11 -20.76 6.53
CA LEU A 414 -13.77 -20.24 6.72
C LEU A 414 -13.79 -18.84 7.33
N ASP A 415 -12.76 -18.54 8.12
CA ASP A 415 -12.45 -17.18 8.57
C ASP A 415 -11.60 -16.41 7.53
N ALA A 416 -10.71 -17.13 6.84
CA ALA A 416 -9.88 -16.55 5.79
C ALA A 416 -9.32 -17.63 4.86
N LEU A 417 -8.73 -17.15 3.74
CA LEU A 417 -7.88 -17.93 2.83
C LEU A 417 -6.42 -17.54 3.08
N LEU A 418 -5.48 -18.46 2.84
CA LEU A 418 -4.04 -18.18 2.82
C LEU A 418 -3.48 -18.50 1.43
N PHE A 419 -2.98 -17.45 0.76
CA PHE A 419 -2.30 -17.55 -0.52
C PHE A 419 -0.77 -17.52 -0.33
N PRO A 420 0.00 -18.20 -1.19
CA PRO A 420 1.46 -18.15 -1.15
C PRO A 420 1.96 -16.88 -1.84
N GLY A 421 2.91 -16.18 -1.22
CA GLY A 421 3.36 -14.92 -1.78
C GLY A 421 2.21 -13.92 -1.92
N ASP A 422 2.17 -13.27 -3.04
CA ASP A 422 1.10 -12.36 -3.46
C ASP A 422 0.20 -12.96 -4.56
N GLU A 423 0.22 -14.29 -4.71
CA GLU A 423 -0.66 -14.98 -5.68
C GLU A 423 -2.14 -14.76 -5.35
N GLY A 424 -2.99 -14.69 -6.37
CA GLY A 424 -4.44 -14.58 -6.20
C GLY A 424 -4.96 -13.20 -5.78
N TYR A 425 -4.11 -12.16 -5.66
CA TYR A 425 -4.55 -10.80 -5.32
C TYR A 425 -5.63 -10.27 -6.28
N ASP A 426 -5.58 -10.66 -7.53
CA ASP A 426 -6.52 -10.26 -8.57
C ASP A 426 -7.99 -10.55 -8.25
N ILE A 427 -8.25 -11.63 -7.54
CA ILE A 427 -9.61 -12.04 -7.15
C ILE A 427 -10.16 -11.04 -6.13
N ALA A 428 -9.42 -10.79 -5.06
CA ALA A 428 -9.83 -9.86 -4.01
C ALA A 428 -9.86 -8.40 -4.51
N ALA A 429 -8.96 -8.02 -5.43
CA ALA A 429 -8.97 -6.70 -6.05
C ALA A 429 -10.30 -6.43 -6.77
N ARG A 430 -10.75 -7.36 -7.63
CA ARG A 430 -12.02 -7.25 -8.38
C ARG A 430 -13.25 -7.38 -7.48
N ALA A 431 -13.15 -8.16 -6.40
CA ALA A 431 -14.18 -8.23 -5.37
C ALA A 431 -14.30 -6.94 -4.56
N GLY A 432 -13.24 -6.14 -4.49
CA GLY A 432 -13.14 -5.00 -3.57
C GLY A 432 -12.90 -5.43 -2.13
N TYR A 433 -12.35 -6.64 -1.89
CA TYR A 433 -12.20 -7.26 -0.58
C TYR A 433 -10.78 -7.06 -0.02
N PRO A 434 -10.62 -7.15 1.32
CA PRO A 434 -9.34 -6.88 1.95
C PRO A 434 -8.34 -8.01 1.74
N LEU A 435 -7.06 -7.61 1.64
CA LEU A 435 -5.88 -8.47 1.63
C LEU A 435 -4.89 -8.01 2.68
N LEU A 436 -4.24 -8.93 3.34
CA LEU A 436 -3.14 -8.64 4.25
C LEU A 436 -1.99 -9.62 4.01
N ILE A 437 -0.87 -9.10 3.53
CA ILE A 437 0.37 -9.86 3.36
C ILE A 437 1.31 -9.64 4.53
N VAL A 438 2.00 -10.70 4.95
CA VAL A 438 3.01 -10.66 6.02
C VAL A 438 4.28 -11.36 5.56
N PRO A 439 5.47 -10.96 6.05
CA PRO A 439 6.72 -11.68 5.78
C PRO A 439 6.65 -13.14 6.22
N ALA A 440 7.10 -14.06 5.37
CA ALA A 440 7.12 -15.50 5.65
C ALA A 440 8.51 -16.13 5.49
N GLY A 441 9.44 -15.47 4.78
CA GLY A 441 10.79 -15.98 4.61
C GLY A 441 11.59 -15.25 3.56
N TYR A 442 12.69 -15.87 3.16
CA TYR A 442 13.61 -15.35 2.15
C TYR A 442 14.05 -16.48 1.24
N THR A 443 14.02 -16.22 -0.07
CA THR A 443 14.56 -17.09 -1.12
C THR A 443 15.88 -16.50 -1.63
N LYS A 444 16.53 -17.21 -2.52
CA LYS A 444 17.69 -16.68 -3.25
C LYS A 444 17.35 -15.48 -4.12
N ASP A 445 16.08 -15.30 -4.47
CA ASP A 445 15.57 -14.24 -5.35
C ASP A 445 14.96 -13.06 -4.56
N GLY A 446 15.03 -13.10 -3.23
CA GLY A 446 14.58 -12.03 -2.33
C GLY A 446 13.57 -12.47 -1.27
N PRO A 447 12.97 -11.50 -0.57
CA PRO A 447 11.94 -11.76 0.43
C PRO A 447 10.69 -12.44 -0.17
N MET A 448 9.98 -13.19 0.67
CA MET A 448 8.69 -13.79 0.35
C MET A 448 7.71 -13.61 1.51
N GLY A 449 6.48 -13.19 1.19
CA GLY A 449 5.36 -13.13 2.13
C GLY A 449 4.38 -14.29 1.97
N VAL A 450 3.35 -14.32 2.81
CA VAL A 450 2.10 -15.05 2.61
C VAL A 450 0.94 -14.12 2.85
N MET A 451 -0.18 -14.31 2.14
CA MET A 451 -1.26 -13.34 2.07
C MET A 451 -2.57 -13.94 2.56
N PHE A 452 -3.15 -13.30 3.56
CA PHE A 452 -4.51 -13.60 4.04
C PHE A 452 -5.53 -12.79 3.23
N ALA A 453 -6.65 -13.46 2.87
CA ALA A 453 -7.81 -12.84 2.22
C ALA A 453 -9.11 -13.25 2.91
N ALA A 454 -10.07 -12.34 2.99
CA ALA A 454 -11.40 -12.63 3.55
C ALA A 454 -12.47 -11.77 2.87
N GLY A 455 -13.72 -11.87 3.34
CA GLY A 455 -14.84 -11.05 2.84
C GLY A 455 -14.72 -9.57 3.21
N ALA A 456 -15.59 -8.75 2.66
CA ALA A 456 -15.60 -7.31 2.89
C ALA A 456 -15.64 -6.94 4.39
N TYR A 457 -14.90 -5.90 4.76
CA TYR A 457 -14.83 -5.37 6.14
C TYR A 457 -14.28 -6.37 7.17
N SER A 458 -13.41 -7.29 6.75
CA SER A 458 -12.74 -8.26 7.63
C SER A 458 -11.34 -7.83 8.07
N GLU A 459 -10.98 -6.57 7.94
CA GLU A 459 -9.63 -6.05 8.27
C GLU A 459 -9.20 -6.39 9.69
N GLY A 460 -10.10 -6.22 10.68
CA GLY A 460 -9.80 -6.57 12.08
C GLY A 460 -9.46 -8.06 12.24
N LYS A 461 -10.24 -8.95 11.59
CA LYS A 461 -9.97 -10.39 11.59
C LYS A 461 -8.62 -10.70 10.93
N LEU A 462 -8.35 -10.12 9.74
CA LEU A 462 -7.09 -10.33 9.04
C LEU A 462 -5.89 -9.85 9.86
N LEU A 463 -6.01 -8.69 10.52
CA LEU A 463 -4.97 -8.17 11.43
C LEU A 463 -4.71 -9.11 12.60
N GLY A 464 -5.75 -9.68 13.22
CA GLY A 464 -5.59 -10.66 14.30
C GLY A 464 -4.86 -11.92 13.83
N LEU A 465 -5.29 -12.51 12.71
CA LEU A 465 -4.66 -13.72 12.15
C LEU A 465 -3.20 -13.47 11.76
N ALA A 466 -2.94 -12.36 11.09
CA ALA A 466 -1.61 -11.97 10.66
C ALA A 466 -0.69 -11.66 11.85
N TYR A 467 -1.22 -11.00 12.89
CA TYR A 467 -0.48 -10.74 14.12
C TYR A 467 -0.06 -12.05 14.83
N ALA A 468 -0.98 -12.99 14.97
CA ALA A 468 -0.66 -14.29 15.57
C ALA A 468 0.42 -15.04 14.75
N PHE A 469 0.33 -14.99 13.41
CA PHE A 469 1.35 -15.55 12.52
C PHE A 469 2.70 -14.85 12.68
N GLU A 470 2.72 -13.51 12.70
CA GLU A 470 3.93 -12.69 12.88
C GLU A 470 4.59 -13.02 14.23
N GLN A 471 3.83 -13.09 15.32
CA GLN A 471 4.36 -13.39 16.66
C GLN A 471 4.95 -14.79 16.74
N ALA A 472 4.36 -15.76 16.04
CA ALA A 472 4.85 -17.13 16.00
C ALA A 472 6.13 -17.28 15.16
N THR A 473 6.33 -16.44 14.15
CA THR A 473 7.42 -16.63 13.17
C THR A 473 8.56 -15.62 13.31
N LYS A 474 8.26 -14.34 13.48
CA LYS A 474 9.24 -13.23 13.59
C LYS A 474 10.35 -13.30 12.55
N VAL A 475 10.00 -13.61 11.31
CA VAL A 475 10.98 -13.87 10.24
C VAL A 475 11.61 -12.63 9.64
N ARG A 476 10.94 -11.46 9.78
CA ARG A 476 11.46 -10.23 9.18
C ARG A 476 12.82 -9.84 9.76
N ARG A 477 13.69 -9.38 8.89
CA ARG A 477 14.99 -8.78 9.22
C ARG A 477 15.21 -7.55 8.33
N PRO A 478 15.94 -6.52 8.82
CA PRO A 478 16.24 -5.34 8.01
C PRO A 478 17.13 -5.67 6.82
N PRO A 479 17.04 -4.93 5.70
CA PRO A 479 18.01 -5.03 4.63
C PRO A 479 19.37 -4.49 5.09
N MET A 480 20.46 -5.09 4.60
CA MET A 480 21.81 -4.61 4.86
C MET A 480 22.12 -3.43 3.94
N MET A 481 21.93 -2.21 4.44
CA MET A 481 22.13 -0.95 3.71
C MET A 481 23.49 -0.31 4.00
N ALA A 482 24.51 -1.11 4.33
CA ALA A 482 25.85 -0.61 4.68
C ALA A 482 26.61 0.03 3.52
#